data_005dab7ed28cfa3b00c0f3ca9f1a497a
#
_entry.id   005dab7ed28cfa3b00c0f3ca9f1a497a
#
_cell.length_a   1.000
_cell.length_b   1.000
_cell.length_c   1.000
_cell.angle_alpha   90.00
_cell.angle_beta   90.00
_cell.angle_gamma   90.00
#
_symmetry.space_group_name_H-M   'P 1'
#
loop_
_entity.id
_entity.type
_entity.pdbx_description
1 polymer ?
#
loop_
_entity_poly.entity_id
_entity_poly.type
_entity_poly.pdbx_seq_one_letter_code
_entity_poly.pdbx_strand_id
1 'polypeptide(L)'
;MNKLTVILPAAGKGTRLNLPYPKEILRLNKEKALIDSSFDLFDGLPRNKVKFVVVINEEKTEIVKYLAKYKSQYDICFTYQNPDEIEYTGAIKSAKHLFGENNIVLLPDTLLTLPKGVSLAQTVQHHLNKYEFAFLFKPETDKQMLMTKGCVQLDENMRVLAYEDKPSDNIFKFNGYWCSFAFKKGAFDECIAFMEQSTLKLGQPKLLIEQTPIFKSKSIEVEDFKDLGTWEEITKILSQS
;
A
#
# COMPACT_ATOMS: atom_id res chain seq x y z
N MET A 1 22.90 0.78 -4.72
CA MET A 1 21.45 0.72 -4.67
C MET A 1 21.03 1.10 -3.25
N ASN A 2 20.33 2.21 -3.05
CA ASN A 2 19.88 2.65 -1.73
C ASN A 2 18.92 1.63 -1.13
N LYS A 3 18.84 1.56 0.22
CA LYS A 3 17.93 0.67 0.93
C LYS A 3 16.49 1.16 0.74
N LEU A 4 15.57 0.28 0.30
CA LEU A 4 14.15 0.58 0.20
C LEU A 4 13.50 0.38 1.58
N THR A 5 12.71 1.35 2.03
CA THR A 5 11.90 1.21 3.23
C THR A 5 10.46 0.82 2.84
N VAL A 6 10.00 -0.32 3.32
CA VAL A 6 8.63 -0.83 3.14
C VAL A 6 7.84 -0.49 4.39
N ILE A 7 6.77 0.27 4.25
CA ILE A 7 5.91 0.71 5.34
C ILE A 7 4.63 -0.11 5.29
N LEU A 8 4.33 -0.81 6.38
CA LEU A 8 3.14 -1.66 6.54
C LEU A 8 2.22 -1.02 7.60
N PRO A 9 1.16 -0.30 7.19
CA PRO A 9 0.19 0.29 8.12
C PRO A 9 -0.76 -0.81 8.65
N ALA A 10 -0.37 -1.46 9.74
CA ALA A 10 -1.08 -2.58 10.36
C ALA A 10 -1.90 -2.18 11.61
N ALA A 11 -2.03 -0.88 11.92
CA ALA A 11 -2.69 -0.40 13.13
C ALA A 11 -4.23 -0.36 13.06
N GLY A 12 -4.84 -0.60 11.89
CA GLY A 12 -6.29 -0.56 11.70
C GLY A 12 -7.05 -1.56 12.58
N LYS A 13 -8.22 -1.20 13.11
CA LYS A 13 -9.00 -2.01 14.08
C LYS A 13 -9.51 -3.35 13.54
N GLY A 14 -9.57 -3.56 12.21
CA GLY A 14 -9.98 -4.84 11.61
C GLY A 14 -11.43 -5.24 11.86
N THR A 15 -12.32 -4.30 12.16
CA THR A 15 -13.71 -4.53 12.62
C THR A 15 -14.57 -5.33 11.64
N ARG A 16 -14.31 -5.25 10.34
CA ARG A 16 -15.10 -5.96 9.31
C ARG A 16 -14.99 -7.48 9.39
N LEU A 17 -13.86 -8.02 9.86
CA LEU A 17 -13.66 -9.46 10.00
C LEU A 17 -14.02 -9.98 11.39
N ASN A 18 -14.10 -9.09 12.39
CA ASN A 18 -14.42 -9.40 13.78
C ASN A 18 -13.63 -10.59 14.35
N LEU A 19 -12.31 -10.59 14.11
CA LEU A 19 -11.41 -11.64 14.58
C LEU A 19 -10.94 -11.34 16.02
N PRO A 20 -10.72 -12.37 16.85
CA PRO A 20 -10.17 -12.20 18.20
C PRO A 20 -8.66 -11.95 18.23
N TYR A 21 -8.05 -11.75 17.09
CA TYR A 21 -6.63 -11.46 16.88
C TYR A 21 -6.43 -10.53 15.65
N PRO A 22 -5.25 -9.94 15.47
CA PRO A 22 -4.97 -9.08 14.31
C PRO A 22 -5.23 -9.78 12.98
N LYS A 23 -6.04 -9.16 12.10
CA LYS A 23 -6.38 -9.74 10.79
C LYS A 23 -5.14 -10.03 9.92
N GLU A 24 -4.11 -9.24 10.09
CA GLU A 24 -2.85 -9.35 9.36
C GLU A 24 -2.16 -10.71 9.55
N ILE A 25 -2.42 -11.40 10.67
CA ILE A 25 -1.92 -12.73 10.95
C ILE A 25 -2.97 -13.84 10.72
N LEU A 26 -4.11 -13.51 10.07
CA LEU A 26 -5.06 -14.54 9.60
C LEU A 26 -4.35 -15.46 8.60
N ARG A 27 -4.44 -16.76 8.86
CA ARG A 27 -3.80 -17.78 8.04
C ARG A 27 -4.50 -17.97 6.71
N LEU A 28 -3.75 -17.85 5.62
CA LEU A 28 -4.18 -18.21 4.26
C LEU A 28 -3.96 -19.71 4.02
N ASN A 29 -2.95 -20.30 4.65
CA ASN A 29 -2.66 -21.73 4.64
C ASN A 29 -1.82 -22.11 5.89
N LYS A 30 -1.28 -23.35 5.93
CA LYS A 30 -0.49 -23.84 7.07
C LYS A 30 0.76 -23.01 7.35
N GLU A 31 1.35 -22.39 6.35
CA GLU A 31 2.65 -21.70 6.43
C GLU A 31 2.53 -20.19 6.47
N LYS A 32 1.55 -19.62 5.74
CA LYS A 32 1.45 -18.17 5.46
C LYS A 32 0.19 -17.55 6.05
N ALA A 33 0.34 -16.33 6.54
CA ALA A 33 -0.72 -15.41 6.91
C ALA A 33 -0.80 -14.24 5.90
N LEU A 34 -1.82 -13.39 5.99
CA LEU A 34 -2.03 -12.26 5.09
C LEU A 34 -0.78 -11.37 4.95
N ILE A 35 -0.19 -10.98 6.07
CA ILE A 35 0.98 -10.07 6.08
C ILE A 35 2.20 -10.66 5.37
N ASP A 36 2.32 -11.99 5.26
CA ASP A 36 3.45 -12.63 4.60
C ASP A 36 3.53 -12.27 3.12
N SER A 37 2.39 -12.00 2.47
CA SER A 37 2.34 -11.56 1.08
C SER A 37 3.17 -10.30 0.83
N SER A 38 3.22 -9.38 1.79
CA SER A 38 4.06 -8.18 1.71
C SER A 38 5.56 -8.50 1.78
N PHE A 39 5.96 -9.55 2.48
CA PHE A 39 7.35 -10.00 2.58
C PHE A 39 7.78 -10.80 1.35
N ASP A 40 6.88 -11.62 0.80
CA ASP A 40 7.14 -12.44 -0.41
C ASP A 40 7.56 -11.59 -1.62
N LEU A 41 7.06 -10.34 -1.73
CA LEU A 41 7.43 -9.40 -2.79
C LEU A 41 8.94 -9.03 -2.78
N PHE A 42 9.64 -9.34 -1.70
CA PHE A 42 11.06 -9.02 -1.51
C PHE A 42 11.91 -10.27 -1.27
N ASP A 43 11.33 -11.45 -1.46
CA ASP A 43 12.06 -12.71 -1.25
C ASP A 43 13.32 -12.79 -2.12
N GLY A 44 14.37 -13.41 -1.57
CA GLY A 44 15.67 -13.51 -2.22
C GLY A 44 16.50 -12.23 -2.25
N LEU A 45 16.00 -11.10 -1.75
CA LEU A 45 16.81 -9.87 -1.67
C LEU A 45 17.72 -9.87 -0.43
N PRO A 46 18.97 -9.37 -0.56
CA PRO A 46 19.86 -9.20 0.58
C PRO A 46 19.26 -8.28 1.65
N ARG A 47 19.46 -8.62 2.93
CA ARG A 47 18.98 -7.87 4.10
C ARG A 47 19.26 -6.36 4.06
N ASN A 48 20.41 -5.97 3.53
CA ASN A 48 20.81 -4.56 3.43
C ASN A 48 20.08 -3.79 2.32
N LYS A 49 19.20 -4.42 1.53
CA LYS A 49 18.48 -3.79 0.43
C LYS A 49 17.08 -3.36 0.82
N VAL A 50 16.47 -3.99 1.83
CA VAL A 50 15.10 -3.71 2.26
C VAL A 50 15.04 -3.58 3.79
N LYS A 51 14.26 -2.64 4.26
CA LYS A 51 13.87 -2.47 5.67
C LYS A 51 12.36 -2.41 5.76
N PHE A 52 11.77 -3.15 6.67
CA PHE A 52 10.34 -3.08 6.96
C PHE A 52 10.09 -2.16 8.17
N VAL A 53 9.08 -1.32 8.06
CA VAL A 53 8.54 -0.50 9.15
C VAL A 53 7.07 -0.89 9.32
N VAL A 54 6.76 -1.58 10.38
CA VAL A 54 5.41 -2.06 10.68
C VAL A 54 4.78 -1.14 11.71
N VAL A 55 3.70 -0.47 11.32
CA VAL A 55 2.94 0.41 12.22
C VAL A 55 1.81 -0.38 12.84
N ILE A 56 1.81 -0.48 14.16
CA ILE A 56 0.83 -1.23 14.94
C ILE A 56 0.11 -0.31 15.95
N ASN A 57 -0.92 -0.81 16.58
CA ASN A 57 -1.47 -0.27 17.82
C ASN A 57 -1.18 -1.23 18.99
N GLU A 58 -1.55 -0.86 20.20
CA GLU A 58 -1.31 -1.65 21.41
C GLU A 58 -1.99 -3.01 21.43
N GLU A 59 -3.11 -3.16 20.70
CA GLU A 59 -3.87 -4.41 20.61
C GLU A 59 -3.27 -5.41 19.62
N LYS A 60 -2.21 -5.02 18.88
CA LYS A 60 -1.65 -5.83 17.76
C LYS A 60 -0.22 -6.31 17.98
N THR A 61 0.18 -6.46 19.24
CA THR A 61 1.53 -6.92 19.59
C THR A 61 1.85 -8.35 19.15
N GLU A 62 0.83 -9.19 18.87
CA GLU A 62 1.02 -10.52 18.29
C GLU A 62 1.68 -10.46 16.91
N ILE A 63 1.51 -9.39 16.14
CA ILE A 63 2.20 -9.18 14.86
C ILE A 63 3.73 -9.21 15.08
N VAL A 64 4.22 -8.60 16.16
CA VAL A 64 5.65 -8.58 16.49
C VAL A 64 6.19 -9.99 16.67
N LYS A 65 5.47 -10.83 17.45
CA LYS A 65 5.84 -12.24 17.67
C LYS A 65 5.79 -13.03 16.36
N TYR A 66 4.76 -12.83 15.56
CA TYR A 66 4.59 -13.51 14.29
C TYR A 66 5.73 -13.20 13.31
N LEU A 67 6.09 -11.93 13.16
CA LEU A 67 7.13 -11.48 12.24
C LEU A 67 8.55 -11.79 12.70
N ALA A 68 8.75 -12.28 13.92
CA ALA A 68 10.06 -12.71 14.41
C ALA A 68 10.70 -13.80 13.52
N LYS A 69 9.92 -14.55 12.76
CA LYS A 69 10.42 -15.53 11.78
C LYS A 69 11.26 -14.90 10.67
N TYR A 70 11.07 -13.62 10.35
CA TYR A 70 11.79 -12.88 9.32
C TYR A 70 13.02 -12.12 9.82
N LYS A 71 13.32 -12.15 11.13
CA LYS A 71 14.41 -11.36 11.76
C LYS A 71 15.81 -11.62 11.20
N SER A 72 16.04 -12.80 10.63
CA SER A 72 17.32 -13.16 9.99
C SER A 72 17.41 -12.67 8.54
N GLN A 73 16.26 -12.50 7.86
CA GLN A 73 16.17 -12.09 6.46
C GLN A 73 16.11 -10.58 6.29
N TYR A 74 15.39 -9.88 7.17
CA TYR A 74 15.11 -8.45 7.02
C TYR A 74 15.39 -7.67 8.30
N ASP A 75 15.67 -6.38 8.14
CA ASP A 75 15.60 -5.41 9.24
C ASP A 75 14.14 -4.99 9.39
N ILE A 76 13.56 -5.28 10.58
CA ILE A 76 12.16 -4.96 10.88
C ILE A 76 12.12 -4.00 12.05
N CYS A 77 11.51 -2.84 11.84
CA CYS A 77 11.22 -1.85 12.88
C CYS A 77 9.73 -1.83 13.17
N PHE A 78 9.35 -1.67 14.41
CA PHE A 78 7.96 -1.49 14.82
C PHE A 78 7.79 -0.07 15.41
N THR A 79 6.65 0.54 15.12
CA THR A 79 6.24 1.80 15.72
C THR A 79 4.75 1.78 15.99
N TYR A 80 4.32 2.55 17.01
CA TYR A 80 2.91 2.69 17.30
C TYR A 80 2.31 3.83 16.47
N GLN A 81 1.08 3.63 16.01
CA GLN A 81 0.31 4.73 15.44
C GLN A 81 0.00 5.76 16.53
N ASN A 82 0.22 7.03 16.24
CA ASN A 82 -0.22 8.12 17.10
C ASN A 82 -1.76 8.07 17.18
N PRO A 83 -2.36 8.03 18.39
CA PRO A 83 -3.80 7.96 18.56
C PRO A 83 -4.55 9.17 17.99
N ASP A 84 -3.91 10.33 17.89
CA ASP A 84 -4.47 11.54 17.28
C ASP A 84 -4.48 11.51 15.76
N GLU A 85 -3.77 10.55 15.14
CA GLU A 85 -3.68 10.37 13.70
C GLU A 85 -4.54 9.18 13.28
N ILE A 86 -5.54 9.42 12.43
CA ILE A 86 -6.52 8.41 12.03
C ILE A 86 -6.23 7.83 10.65
N GLU A 87 -6.89 6.73 10.32
CA GLU A 87 -6.83 6.02 9.04
C GLU A 87 -5.40 5.55 8.66
N TYR A 88 -5.25 5.06 7.44
CA TYR A 88 -3.95 4.58 6.96
C TYR A 88 -2.92 5.72 6.80
N THR A 89 -3.37 6.93 6.49
CA THR A 89 -2.49 8.12 6.38
C THR A 89 -1.87 8.45 7.74
N GLY A 90 -2.64 8.37 8.81
CA GLY A 90 -2.16 8.56 10.16
C GLY A 90 -1.14 7.50 10.58
N ALA A 91 -1.34 6.23 10.21
CA ALA A 91 -0.35 5.19 10.43
C ALA A 91 0.96 5.49 9.70
N ILE A 92 0.90 5.92 8.44
CA ILE A 92 2.11 6.27 7.67
C ILE A 92 2.83 7.48 8.29
N LYS A 93 2.11 8.54 8.70
CA LYS A 93 2.66 9.72 9.38
C LYS A 93 3.41 9.34 10.65
N SER A 94 2.87 8.41 11.43
CA SER A 94 3.50 7.90 12.65
C SER A 94 4.85 7.22 12.41
N ALA A 95 5.08 6.71 11.21
CA ALA A 95 6.34 6.09 10.79
C ALA A 95 7.36 7.06 10.19
N LYS A 96 7.04 8.36 10.05
CA LYS A 96 7.87 9.36 9.33
C LYS A 96 9.34 9.39 9.78
N HIS A 97 9.59 9.24 11.09
CA HIS A 97 10.93 9.25 11.69
C HIS A 97 11.79 8.03 11.28
N LEU A 98 11.17 6.97 10.77
CA LEU A 98 11.83 5.74 10.32
C LEU A 98 12.01 5.68 8.78
N PHE A 99 11.60 6.69 8.02
CA PHE A 99 11.72 6.67 6.55
C PHE A 99 13.17 6.66 6.09
N GLY A 100 13.40 5.85 5.04
CA GLY A 100 14.61 5.93 4.22
C GLY A 100 14.46 6.98 3.12
N GLU A 101 15.44 7.09 2.22
CA GLU A 101 15.37 7.99 1.06
C GLU A 101 14.21 7.58 0.13
N ASN A 102 14.12 6.28 -0.17
CA ASN A 102 13.06 5.69 -0.98
C ASN A 102 12.14 4.84 -0.11
N ASN A 103 10.85 5.06 -0.22
CA ASN A 103 9.83 4.41 0.60
C ASN A 103 8.71 3.86 -0.28
N ILE A 104 8.12 2.75 0.14
CA ILE A 104 6.89 2.19 -0.43
C ILE A 104 5.94 1.83 0.70
N VAL A 105 4.67 2.17 0.55
CA VAL A 105 3.59 1.71 1.42
C VAL A 105 2.98 0.45 0.83
N LEU A 106 2.84 -0.63 1.60
CA LEU A 106 2.08 -1.81 1.21
C LEU A 106 1.01 -2.06 2.27
N LEU A 107 -0.21 -2.31 1.81
CA LEU A 107 -1.30 -2.66 2.72
C LEU A 107 -1.16 -4.14 3.13
N PRO A 108 -1.01 -4.46 4.44
CA PRO A 108 -0.65 -5.81 4.89
C PRO A 108 -1.79 -6.84 4.76
N ASP A 109 -2.95 -6.42 4.34
CA ASP A 109 -4.14 -7.24 4.11
C ASP A 109 -4.50 -7.34 2.61
N THR A 110 -3.51 -7.19 1.73
CA THR A 110 -3.71 -7.25 0.28
C THR A 110 -2.75 -8.23 -0.39
N LEU A 111 -3.13 -8.74 -1.54
CA LEU A 111 -2.26 -9.51 -2.43
C LEU A 111 -1.95 -8.66 -3.67
N LEU A 112 -0.68 -8.39 -3.88
CA LEU A 112 -0.16 -7.68 -5.04
C LEU A 112 0.62 -8.67 -5.91
N THR A 113 0.28 -8.76 -7.18
CA THR A 113 0.98 -9.59 -8.16
C THR A 113 1.68 -8.70 -9.18
N LEU A 114 2.92 -9.03 -9.45
CA LEU A 114 3.74 -8.37 -10.47
C LEU A 114 3.92 -9.27 -11.69
N PRO A 115 4.15 -8.72 -12.87
CA PRO A 115 4.51 -9.49 -14.04
C PRO A 115 5.70 -10.41 -13.78
N LYS A 116 5.70 -11.59 -14.39
CA LYS A 116 6.74 -12.60 -14.16
C LYS A 116 8.14 -12.04 -14.40
N GLY A 117 9.03 -12.24 -13.43
CA GLY A 117 10.42 -11.77 -13.50
C GLY A 117 10.63 -10.30 -13.12
N VAL A 118 9.58 -9.58 -12.75
CA VAL A 118 9.66 -8.19 -12.29
C VAL A 118 9.92 -8.15 -10.79
N SER A 119 10.96 -7.43 -10.37
CA SER A 119 11.27 -7.16 -8.96
C SER A 119 10.67 -5.83 -8.52
N LEU A 120 9.77 -5.85 -7.54
CA LEU A 120 9.16 -4.63 -6.99
C LEU A 120 10.22 -3.63 -6.51
N ALA A 121 11.19 -4.11 -5.75
CA ALA A 121 12.25 -3.25 -5.20
C ALA A 121 13.05 -2.54 -6.30
N GLN A 122 13.44 -3.27 -7.36
CA GLN A 122 14.20 -2.69 -8.48
C GLN A 122 13.35 -1.70 -9.27
N THR A 123 12.09 -2.06 -9.55
CA THR A 123 11.16 -1.21 -10.30
C THR A 123 10.91 0.09 -9.56
N VAL A 124 10.58 0.04 -8.27
CA VAL A 124 10.33 1.22 -7.43
C VAL A 124 11.58 2.08 -7.33
N GLN A 125 12.76 1.51 -7.10
CA GLN A 125 13.99 2.28 -7.02
C GLN A 125 14.35 2.95 -8.35
N HIS A 126 14.22 2.23 -9.47
CA HIS A 126 14.44 2.81 -10.79
C HIS A 126 13.50 3.98 -11.06
N HIS A 127 12.23 3.82 -10.69
CA HIS A 127 11.21 4.84 -10.83
C HIS A 127 11.52 6.09 -9.98
N LEU A 128 11.81 5.89 -8.69
CA LEU A 128 12.13 6.98 -7.76
C LEU A 128 13.47 7.67 -8.06
N ASN A 129 14.34 7.11 -8.89
CA ASN A 129 15.50 7.85 -9.40
C ASN A 129 15.11 8.99 -10.37
N LYS A 130 13.93 8.91 -11.00
CA LYS A 130 13.45 9.88 -12.00
C LYS A 130 12.31 10.76 -11.49
N TYR A 131 11.50 10.21 -10.59
CA TYR A 131 10.29 10.83 -10.06
C TYR A 131 10.32 10.84 -8.53
N GLU A 132 9.48 11.65 -7.92
CA GLU A 132 9.40 11.75 -6.45
C GLU A 132 8.30 10.87 -5.86
N PHE A 133 7.38 10.39 -6.72
CA PHE A 133 6.22 9.60 -6.33
C PHE A 133 5.88 8.57 -7.43
N ALA A 134 5.18 7.50 -7.05
CA ALA A 134 4.52 6.57 -7.96
C ALA A 134 3.29 5.95 -7.30
N PHE A 135 2.16 5.92 -7.98
CA PHE A 135 1.16 4.91 -7.68
C PHE A 135 1.58 3.55 -8.26
N LEU A 136 1.34 2.48 -7.51
CA LEU A 136 1.20 1.15 -8.06
C LEU A 136 -0.25 1.05 -8.53
N PHE A 137 -0.43 0.84 -9.82
CA PHE A 137 -1.69 1.04 -10.52
C PHE A 137 -2.18 -0.28 -11.13
N LYS A 138 -3.44 -0.60 -10.91
CA LYS A 138 -4.13 -1.71 -11.56
C LYS A 138 -5.10 -1.15 -12.60
N PRO A 139 -4.92 -1.48 -13.90
CA PRO A 139 -5.91 -1.17 -14.93
C PRO A 139 -7.25 -1.84 -14.61
N GLU A 140 -8.34 -1.10 -14.79
CA GLU A 140 -9.70 -1.61 -14.56
C GLU A 140 -10.71 -0.87 -15.45
N THR A 141 -11.65 -1.63 -15.98
CA THR A 141 -12.74 -1.11 -16.82
C THR A 141 -14.12 -1.32 -16.21
N ASP A 142 -14.22 -2.20 -15.20
CA ASP A 142 -15.48 -2.40 -14.48
C ASP A 142 -15.79 -1.20 -13.60
N LYS A 143 -16.85 -0.50 -13.96
CA LYS A 143 -17.32 0.71 -13.27
C LYS A 143 -17.75 0.45 -11.83
N GLN A 144 -18.38 -0.69 -11.57
CA GLN A 144 -18.82 -1.05 -10.23
C GLN A 144 -17.60 -1.25 -9.31
N MET A 145 -16.55 -1.88 -9.83
CA MET A 145 -15.29 -2.02 -9.12
C MET A 145 -14.66 -0.64 -8.86
N LEU A 146 -14.55 0.21 -9.88
CA LEU A 146 -13.97 1.55 -9.76
C LEU A 146 -14.69 2.41 -8.71
N MET A 147 -16.01 2.36 -8.61
CA MET A 147 -16.78 3.10 -7.60
C MET A 147 -16.43 2.73 -6.15
N THR A 148 -15.70 1.63 -5.93
CA THR A 148 -15.29 1.18 -4.59
C THR A 148 -13.83 1.50 -4.26
N LYS A 149 -13.07 2.05 -5.21
CA LYS A 149 -11.61 2.22 -5.13
C LYS A 149 -11.18 3.68 -5.23
N GLY A 150 -9.95 3.94 -4.82
CA GLY A 150 -9.26 5.19 -5.15
C GLY A 150 -8.83 5.20 -6.61
N CYS A 151 -9.62 5.87 -7.46
CA CYS A 151 -9.45 5.83 -8.90
C CYS A 151 -8.42 6.81 -9.41
N VAL A 152 -7.68 6.38 -10.41
CA VAL A 152 -6.65 7.17 -11.08
C VAL A 152 -6.95 7.21 -12.58
N GLN A 153 -6.83 8.38 -13.18
CA GLN A 153 -6.78 8.54 -14.63
C GLN A 153 -5.31 8.69 -15.04
N LEU A 154 -4.83 7.83 -15.90
CA LEU A 154 -3.49 7.90 -16.50
C LEU A 154 -3.58 8.18 -18.00
N ASP A 155 -2.58 8.90 -18.51
CA ASP A 155 -2.34 9.01 -19.95
C ASP A 155 -1.61 7.76 -20.50
N GLU A 156 -1.40 7.73 -21.82
CA GLU A 156 -0.66 6.66 -22.52
C GLU A 156 0.79 6.48 -22.06
N ASN A 157 1.37 7.48 -21.40
CA ASN A 157 2.70 7.48 -20.82
C ASN A 157 2.72 7.15 -19.32
N MET A 158 1.60 6.69 -18.77
CA MET A 158 1.40 6.37 -17.35
C MET A 158 1.47 7.59 -16.41
N ARG A 159 1.29 8.81 -16.90
CA ARG A 159 1.22 10.02 -16.06
C ARG A 159 -0.15 10.15 -15.42
N VAL A 160 -0.16 10.60 -14.17
CA VAL A 160 -1.39 10.87 -13.43
C VAL A 160 -2.05 12.16 -13.97
N LEU A 161 -3.27 12.05 -14.46
CA LEU A 161 -4.09 13.17 -14.94
C LEU A 161 -5.16 13.58 -13.93
N ALA A 162 -5.75 12.62 -13.23
CA ALA A 162 -6.75 12.87 -12.20
C ALA A 162 -6.78 11.76 -11.16
N TYR A 163 -7.28 12.08 -9.98
CA TYR A 163 -7.49 11.16 -8.86
C TYR A 163 -8.82 11.47 -8.16
N GLU A 164 -9.58 10.43 -7.80
CA GLU A 164 -10.77 10.55 -6.97
C GLU A 164 -10.99 9.27 -6.15
N ASP A 165 -11.24 9.42 -4.84
CA ASP A 165 -11.58 8.27 -3.99
C ASP A 165 -13.07 7.95 -4.11
N LYS A 166 -13.40 6.75 -4.57
CA LYS A 166 -14.77 6.21 -4.73
C LYS A 166 -15.68 7.16 -5.51
N PRO A 167 -15.33 7.47 -6.77
CA PRO A 167 -16.09 8.41 -7.57
C PRO A 167 -17.52 7.92 -7.79
N SER A 168 -18.50 8.81 -7.60
CA SER A 168 -19.91 8.58 -7.93
C SER A 168 -20.25 9.07 -9.34
N ASP A 169 -19.58 10.13 -9.77
CA ASP A 169 -19.81 10.79 -11.06
C ASP A 169 -18.56 10.67 -11.93
N ASN A 170 -18.73 10.85 -13.24
CA ASN A 170 -17.62 10.89 -14.19
C ASN A 170 -16.67 9.68 -14.15
N ILE A 171 -17.15 8.51 -13.71
CA ILE A 171 -16.39 7.27 -13.60
C ILE A 171 -15.68 6.89 -14.91
N PHE A 172 -16.18 7.34 -16.05
CA PHE A 172 -15.63 7.05 -17.37
C PHE A 172 -14.24 7.64 -17.66
N LYS A 173 -13.79 8.61 -16.87
CA LYS A 173 -12.44 9.18 -17.01
C LYS A 173 -11.37 8.23 -16.49
N PHE A 174 -11.71 7.43 -15.49
CA PHE A 174 -10.73 6.60 -14.81
C PHE A 174 -10.50 5.31 -15.57
N ASN A 175 -9.24 4.93 -15.72
CA ASN A 175 -8.82 3.72 -16.42
C ASN A 175 -8.19 2.68 -15.47
N GLY A 176 -8.28 2.92 -14.16
CA GLY A 176 -7.88 1.99 -13.11
C GLY A 176 -7.84 2.66 -11.74
N TYR A 177 -7.21 1.98 -10.80
CA TYR A 177 -7.13 2.42 -9.41
C TYR A 177 -5.72 2.17 -8.83
N TRP A 178 -5.38 2.90 -7.78
CA TRP A 178 -4.14 2.66 -7.05
C TRP A 178 -4.28 1.49 -6.07
N CYS A 179 -3.23 0.69 -5.97
CA CYS A 179 -3.12 -0.44 -5.07
C CYS A 179 -2.19 -0.14 -3.88
N SER A 180 -1.21 0.69 -4.15
CA SER A 180 -0.14 1.08 -3.25
C SER A 180 0.53 2.33 -3.81
N PHE A 181 1.50 2.91 -3.08
CA PHE A 181 2.29 4.01 -3.60
C PHE A 181 3.71 4.03 -3.02
N ALA A 182 4.61 4.59 -3.79
CA ALA A 182 6.00 4.80 -3.41
C ALA A 182 6.36 6.28 -3.49
N PHE A 183 7.30 6.73 -2.65
CA PHE A 183 7.68 8.14 -2.58
C PHE A 183 9.11 8.33 -2.08
N LYS A 184 9.74 9.42 -2.49
CA LYS A 184 10.96 9.94 -1.85
C LYS A 184 10.62 10.61 -0.53
N LYS A 185 11.52 10.50 0.44
CA LYS A 185 11.34 11.11 1.77
C LYS A 185 11.00 12.61 1.69
N GLY A 186 11.67 13.35 0.79
CA GLY A 186 11.45 14.79 0.63
C GLY A 186 10.06 15.18 0.11
N ALA A 187 9.39 14.28 -0.63
CA ALA A 187 8.05 14.53 -1.18
C ALA A 187 6.91 14.10 -0.25
N PHE A 188 7.22 13.54 0.91
CA PHE A 188 6.22 12.89 1.78
C PHE A 188 5.10 13.82 2.21
N ASP A 189 5.43 15.01 2.71
CA ASP A 189 4.43 15.91 3.30
C ASP A 189 3.39 16.37 2.24
N GLU A 190 3.83 16.64 1.02
CA GLU A 190 2.91 16.97 -0.09
C GLU A 190 2.08 15.75 -0.52
N CYS A 191 2.70 14.57 -0.60
CA CYS A 191 2.00 13.34 -0.97
C CYS A 191 0.93 12.96 0.06
N ILE A 192 1.26 13.01 1.35
CA ILE A 192 0.31 12.62 2.39
C ILE A 192 -0.83 13.64 2.53
N ALA A 193 -0.54 14.94 2.37
CA ALA A 193 -1.57 15.97 2.35
C ALA A 193 -2.56 15.77 1.20
N PHE A 194 -2.06 15.40 0.01
CA PHE A 194 -2.89 15.03 -1.13
C PHE A 194 -3.79 13.81 -0.81
N MET A 195 -3.22 12.74 -0.24
CA MET A 195 -3.97 11.54 0.10
C MET A 195 -5.05 11.82 1.15
N GLU A 196 -4.76 12.67 2.13
CA GLU A 196 -5.74 13.11 3.13
C GLU A 196 -6.86 13.96 2.52
N GLN A 197 -6.53 14.91 1.64
CA GLN A 197 -7.51 15.74 0.94
C GLN A 197 -8.45 14.95 0.03
N SER A 198 -8.02 13.80 -0.46
CA SER A 198 -8.79 12.96 -1.38
C SER A 198 -9.53 11.81 -0.69
N THR A 199 -9.28 11.55 0.60
CA THR A 199 -9.85 10.38 1.27
C THR A 199 -11.29 10.61 1.74
N LEU A 200 -12.22 9.84 1.20
CA LEU A 200 -13.66 9.93 1.52
C LEU A 200 -13.95 9.79 3.02
N LYS A 201 -13.29 8.86 3.69
CA LYS A 201 -13.45 8.63 5.14
C LYS A 201 -13.05 9.83 6.01
N LEU A 202 -12.24 10.73 5.48
CA LEU A 202 -11.89 12.00 6.13
C LEU A 202 -12.87 13.13 5.77
N GLY A 203 -13.97 12.82 5.09
CA GLY A 203 -15.00 13.78 4.69
C GLY A 203 -14.58 14.73 3.57
N GLN A 204 -13.58 14.36 2.78
CA GLN A 204 -13.01 15.21 1.74
C GLN A 204 -13.00 14.55 0.35
N PRO A 205 -14.14 14.01 -0.14
CA PRO A 205 -14.19 13.47 -1.49
C PRO A 205 -14.14 14.61 -2.50
N LYS A 206 -13.16 14.59 -3.37
CA LYS A 206 -13.11 15.50 -4.53
C LYS A 206 -12.22 14.98 -5.63
N LEU A 207 -12.55 15.39 -6.84
CA LEU A 207 -11.67 15.21 -7.99
C LEU A 207 -10.46 16.15 -7.84
N LEU A 208 -9.26 15.56 -7.82
CA LEU A 208 -8.01 16.29 -7.76
C LEU A 208 -7.29 16.20 -9.11
N ILE A 209 -6.84 17.35 -9.63
CA ILE A 209 -6.11 17.47 -10.89
C ILE A 209 -4.94 18.44 -10.72
N GLU A 210 -3.87 18.20 -11.47
CA GLU A 210 -2.69 19.09 -11.54
C GLU A 210 -1.98 19.34 -10.20
N GLN A 211 -2.06 18.39 -9.28
CA GLN A 211 -1.39 18.48 -7.98
C GLN A 211 0.00 17.81 -8.03
N THR A 212 1.02 18.50 -7.52
CA THR A 212 2.39 18.00 -7.48
C THR A 212 2.74 17.49 -6.07
N PRO A 213 3.69 16.54 -5.93
CA PRO A 213 4.51 15.90 -6.97
C PRO A 213 3.79 14.79 -7.75
N ILE A 214 2.59 14.39 -7.31
CA ILE A 214 1.87 13.20 -7.82
C ILE A 214 1.60 13.32 -9.32
N PHE A 215 1.09 14.45 -9.78
CA PHE A 215 0.75 14.69 -11.19
C PHE A 215 1.96 14.95 -12.09
N LYS A 216 3.16 15.13 -11.53
CA LYS A 216 4.42 15.15 -12.29
C LYS A 216 5.07 13.78 -12.41
N SER A 217 4.52 12.78 -11.75
CA SER A 217 5.05 11.43 -11.70
C SER A 217 4.33 10.49 -12.65
N LYS A 218 4.95 9.35 -12.91
CA LYS A 218 4.34 8.23 -13.61
C LYS A 218 3.92 7.15 -12.60
N SER A 219 2.95 6.34 -12.98
CA SER A 219 2.54 5.17 -12.21
C SER A 219 3.31 3.92 -12.64
N ILE A 220 3.30 2.90 -11.79
CA ILE A 220 3.86 1.57 -12.04
C ILE A 220 2.69 0.61 -12.16
N GLU A 221 2.52 -0.02 -13.32
CA GLU A 221 1.46 -1.01 -13.53
C GLU A 221 1.76 -2.30 -12.77
N VAL A 222 0.72 -2.87 -12.16
CA VAL A 222 0.76 -4.19 -11.52
C VAL A 222 -0.14 -5.17 -12.28
N GLU A 223 0.19 -6.47 -12.23
CA GLU A 223 -0.57 -7.50 -12.95
C GLU A 223 -1.91 -7.77 -12.27
N ASP A 224 -1.92 -7.94 -10.93
CA ASP A 224 -3.15 -8.17 -10.17
C ASP A 224 -3.08 -7.57 -8.77
N PHE A 225 -4.25 -7.29 -8.21
CA PHE A 225 -4.40 -6.78 -6.86
C PHE A 225 -5.71 -7.26 -6.23
N LYS A 226 -5.63 -7.82 -5.02
CA LYS A 226 -6.79 -8.27 -4.24
C LYS A 226 -6.75 -7.68 -2.84
N ASP A 227 -7.84 -7.03 -2.45
CA ASP A 227 -8.07 -6.53 -1.09
C ASP A 227 -8.78 -7.63 -0.28
N LEU A 228 -8.13 -8.14 0.77
CA LEU A 228 -8.65 -9.21 1.61
C LEU A 228 -9.27 -8.67 2.91
N GLY A 229 -9.89 -7.51 2.84
CA GLY A 229 -10.54 -6.85 3.96
C GLY A 229 -11.92 -7.40 4.34
N THR A 230 -12.46 -8.40 3.63
CA THR A 230 -13.76 -9.03 3.89
C THR A 230 -13.68 -10.56 3.86
N TRP A 231 -14.62 -11.24 4.54
CA TRP A 231 -14.70 -12.70 4.49
C TRP A 231 -14.99 -13.24 3.10
N GLU A 232 -15.76 -12.51 2.28
CA GLU A 232 -16.06 -12.90 0.90
C GLU A 232 -14.77 -13.05 0.08
N GLU A 233 -13.89 -12.04 0.11
CA GLU A 233 -12.63 -12.05 -0.63
C GLU A 233 -11.66 -13.12 -0.10
N ILE A 234 -11.58 -13.28 1.23
CA ILE A 234 -10.75 -14.31 1.86
C ILE A 234 -11.22 -15.71 1.45
N THR A 235 -12.53 -15.97 1.49
CA THR A 235 -13.09 -17.28 1.13
C THR A 235 -12.81 -17.63 -0.34
N LYS A 236 -12.88 -16.65 -1.25
CA LYS A 236 -12.52 -16.85 -2.66
C LYS A 236 -11.06 -17.34 -2.81
N ILE A 237 -10.13 -16.78 -2.02
CA ILE A 237 -8.72 -17.20 -2.05
C ILE A 237 -8.55 -18.60 -1.45
N LEU A 238 -9.15 -18.86 -0.29
CA LEU A 238 -9.04 -20.16 0.39
C LEU A 238 -9.64 -21.31 -0.42
N SER A 239 -10.66 -21.06 -1.25
CA SER A 239 -11.26 -22.06 -2.11
C SER A 239 -10.44 -22.38 -3.38
N GLN A 240 -9.43 -21.58 -3.69
CA GLN A 240 -8.52 -21.76 -4.83
C GLN A 240 -7.17 -22.39 -4.44
N SER A 241 -6.93 -22.57 -3.12
CA SER A 241 -5.71 -23.15 -2.54
C SER A 241 -5.89 -24.63 -2.24
#